data_4cbc5215b1a2c3bff418637a96cf8508
#
_entry.id   4cbc5215b1a2c3bff418637a96cf8508
#
_cell.length_a   1.000
_cell.length_b   1.000
_cell.length_c   1.000
_cell.angle_alpha   90.00
_cell.angle_beta   90.00
_cell.angle_gamma   90.00
#
_symmetry.space_group_name_H-M   'P 1'
#
loop_
_entity.id
_entity.type
_entity.pdbx_description
1 polymer ?
#
loop_
_entity_poly.entity_id
_entity_poly.type
_entity_poly.pdbx_seq_one_letter_code
_entity_poly.pdbx_strand_id
1 'polypeptide(L)'
;DLRTEGLVSAAEMSAHLGSVIAGLGHPPLAVVIPEHLSASHVIDLPPGPESDVKKQIGDEAIKLSGVSESKIIYDFARLESADSTRQHFWVTLCPEDSIRSQMLQLGIDHEDVCEVTTTANALITAHRVASPSAPRAILIHLGAQTTVLAGVQGGQGAIASSVQMGG
;
A
#
# COMPACT_ATOMS: atom_id res chain seq x y z
N ASP A 1 25.52 2.72 -21.96
CA ASP A 1 25.13 2.45 -20.57
C ASP A 1 23.80 3.15 -20.30
N LEU A 2 22.70 2.42 -20.46
CA LEU A 2 21.31 2.92 -20.31
C LEU A 2 20.94 3.29 -18.85
N ARG A 3 21.90 3.19 -17.91
CA ARG A 3 21.68 3.41 -16.48
C ARG A 3 21.84 4.86 -16.02
N THR A 4 22.37 5.73 -16.84
CA THR A 4 22.67 7.13 -16.47
C THR A 4 21.83 8.16 -17.23
N GLU A 5 21.15 7.78 -18.29
CA GLU A 5 20.23 8.68 -18.99
C GLU A 5 18.82 8.52 -18.42
N GLY A 6 18.46 9.40 -17.49
CA GLY A 6 17.08 9.52 -17.05
C GLY A 6 16.81 9.50 -15.55
N LEU A 7 17.82 9.59 -14.71
CA LEU A 7 17.57 9.85 -13.27
C LEU A 7 17.23 11.33 -13.09
N VAL A 8 15.93 11.61 -13.09
CA VAL A 8 15.41 12.91 -12.70
C VAL A 8 15.73 13.13 -11.21
N SER A 9 16.30 14.26 -10.87
CA SER A 9 16.56 14.59 -9.46
C SER A 9 15.23 14.75 -8.69
N ALA A 10 15.27 14.55 -7.38
CA ALA A 10 14.08 14.77 -6.53
C ALA A 10 13.52 16.20 -6.70
N ALA A 11 14.39 17.19 -6.86
CA ALA A 11 13.99 18.59 -7.08
C ALA A 11 13.28 18.79 -8.43
N GLU A 12 13.78 18.17 -9.50
CA GLU A 12 13.13 18.23 -10.81
C GLU A 12 11.78 17.49 -10.80
N MET A 13 11.71 16.34 -10.13
CA MET A 13 10.47 15.58 -9.96
C MET A 13 9.44 16.40 -9.18
N SER A 14 9.84 17.00 -8.07
CA SER A 14 8.97 17.86 -7.24
C SER A 14 8.46 19.09 -8.03
N ALA A 15 9.36 19.76 -8.77
CA ALA A 15 8.97 20.90 -9.60
C ALA A 15 8.00 20.51 -10.72
N HIS A 16 8.23 19.37 -11.37
CA HIS A 16 7.33 18.85 -12.40
C HIS A 16 5.97 18.49 -11.81
N LEU A 17 5.95 17.77 -10.69
CA LEU A 17 4.72 17.39 -10.00
C LEU A 17 3.92 18.62 -9.56
N GLY A 18 4.57 19.63 -8.97
CA GLY A 18 3.93 20.90 -8.61
C GLY A 18 3.28 21.60 -9.80
N SER A 19 3.97 21.61 -10.96
CA SER A 19 3.41 22.16 -12.20
C SER A 19 2.17 21.41 -12.68
N VAL A 20 2.18 20.06 -12.61
CA VAL A 20 1.03 19.23 -12.99
C VAL A 20 -0.14 19.45 -12.04
N ILE A 21 0.08 19.47 -10.73
CA ILE A 21 -0.94 19.69 -9.70
C ILE A 21 -1.59 21.07 -9.93
N ALA A 22 -0.79 22.12 -10.13
CA ALA A 22 -1.29 23.45 -10.41
C ALA A 22 -2.10 23.51 -11.73
N GLY A 23 -1.60 22.83 -12.77
CA GLY A 23 -2.31 22.74 -14.06
C GLY A 23 -3.66 22.02 -13.99
N LEU A 24 -3.84 21.14 -13.00
CA LEU A 24 -5.10 20.42 -12.73
C LEU A 24 -6.00 21.15 -11.73
N GLY A 25 -5.61 22.34 -11.23
CA GLY A 25 -6.39 23.11 -10.27
C GLY A 25 -6.37 22.57 -8.84
N HIS A 26 -5.22 22.01 -8.42
CA HIS A 26 -5.00 21.43 -7.09
C HIS A 26 -6.04 20.38 -6.68
N PRO A 27 -6.15 19.26 -7.42
CA PRO A 27 -7.04 18.18 -7.04
C PRO A 27 -6.52 17.49 -5.77
N PRO A 28 -7.39 16.81 -5.00
CA PRO A 28 -6.94 15.97 -3.91
C PRO A 28 -6.03 14.85 -4.42
N LEU A 29 -4.95 14.56 -3.70
CA LEU A 29 -3.92 13.63 -4.12
C LEU A 29 -4.11 12.25 -3.46
N ALA A 30 -3.96 11.19 -4.23
CA ALA A 30 -3.76 9.85 -3.72
C ALA A 30 -2.27 9.46 -3.88
N VAL A 31 -1.65 9.03 -2.79
CA VAL A 31 -0.23 8.65 -2.77
C VAL A 31 -0.10 7.13 -2.70
N VAL A 32 0.64 6.56 -3.63
CA VAL A 32 0.94 5.11 -3.65
C VAL A 32 2.33 4.88 -3.06
N ILE A 33 2.38 4.21 -1.92
CA ILE A 33 3.64 3.82 -1.28
C ILE A 33 4.17 2.54 -1.94
N PRO A 34 5.46 2.52 -2.34
CA PRO A 34 6.08 1.32 -2.88
C PRO A 34 6.05 0.16 -1.89
N GLU A 35 5.83 -1.06 -2.38
CA GLU A 35 5.69 -2.25 -1.55
C GLU A 35 6.93 -2.58 -0.70
N HIS A 36 8.13 -2.15 -1.11
CA HIS A 36 9.35 -2.33 -0.32
C HIS A 36 9.44 -1.42 0.92
N LEU A 37 8.57 -0.41 1.02
CA LEU A 37 8.43 0.49 2.18
C LEU A 37 7.22 0.16 3.05
N SER A 38 6.43 -0.83 2.65
CA SER A 38 5.22 -1.26 3.33
C SER A 38 5.18 -2.78 3.41
N ALA A 39 4.26 -3.31 4.18
CA ALA A 39 3.99 -4.74 4.23
C ALA A 39 2.48 -4.98 4.32
N SER A 40 2.02 -6.04 3.66
CA SER A 40 0.63 -6.46 3.71
C SER A 40 0.56 -7.91 4.17
N HIS A 41 -0.31 -8.18 5.15
CA HIS A 41 -0.46 -9.48 5.78
C HIS A 41 -1.93 -9.87 5.91
N VAL A 42 -2.20 -11.17 5.91
CA VAL A 42 -3.48 -11.69 6.36
C VAL A 42 -3.33 -12.09 7.83
N ILE A 43 -4.20 -11.55 8.68
CA ILE A 43 -4.24 -11.84 10.11
C ILE A 43 -5.54 -12.58 10.42
N ASP A 44 -5.42 -13.67 11.18
CA ASP A 44 -6.54 -14.50 11.61
C ASP A 44 -6.82 -14.27 13.09
N LEU A 45 -7.99 -13.76 13.41
CA LEU A 45 -8.42 -13.49 14.78
C LEU A 45 -9.65 -14.32 15.16
N PRO A 46 -9.81 -14.65 16.45
CA PRO A 46 -11.06 -15.19 16.96
C PRO A 46 -12.20 -14.17 16.79
N PRO A 47 -13.45 -14.61 16.65
CA PRO A 47 -14.59 -13.73 16.65
C PRO A 47 -14.68 -12.95 17.98
N GLY A 48 -14.97 -11.66 17.89
CA GLY A 48 -15.05 -10.80 19.07
C GLY A 48 -15.67 -9.43 18.76
N PRO A 49 -15.89 -8.60 19.78
CA PRO A 49 -16.35 -7.23 19.61
C PRO A 49 -15.37 -6.43 18.74
N GLU A 50 -15.88 -5.49 17.97
CA GLU A 50 -15.06 -4.68 17.04
C GLU A 50 -13.92 -3.94 17.72
N SER A 51 -14.14 -3.43 18.95
CA SER A 51 -13.10 -2.78 19.74
C SER A 51 -11.91 -3.69 20.03
N ASP A 52 -12.19 -4.94 20.39
CA ASP A 52 -11.16 -5.91 20.74
C ASP A 52 -10.40 -6.37 19.49
N VAL A 53 -11.12 -6.53 18.38
CA VAL A 53 -10.54 -6.86 17.07
C VAL A 53 -9.58 -5.74 16.63
N LYS A 54 -9.98 -4.47 16.70
CA LYS A 54 -9.11 -3.33 16.36
C LYS A 54 -7.84 -3.32 17.21
N LYS A 55 -7.98 -3.56 18.51
CA LYS A 55 -6.82 -3.62 19.41
C LYS A 55 -5.87 -4.77 19.04
N GLN A 56 -6.42 -5.97 18.81
CA GLN A 56 -5.62 -7.14 18.44
C GLN A 56 -4.92 -6.94 17.09
N ILE A 57 -5.57 -6.32 16.09
CA ILE A 57 -4.93 -5.97 14.82
C ILE A 57 -3.77 -5.00 15.05
N GLY A 58 -3.94 -3.97 15.90
CA GLY A 58 -2.88 -3.04 16.25
C GLY A 58 -1.69 -3.74 16.89
N ASP A 59 -1.93 -4.61 17.88
CA ASP A 59 -0.90 -5.38 18.55
C ASP A 59 -0.13 -6.29 17.58
N GLU A 60 -0.82 -6.94 16.63
CA GLU A 60 -0.20 -7.78 15.61
C GLU A 60 0.57 -6.94 14.55
N ALA A 61 0.03 -5.80 14.13
CA ALA A 61 0.72 -4.88 13.22
C ALA A 61 2.07 -4.42 13.79
N ILE A 62 2.10 -4.08 15.09
CA ILE A 62 3.33 -3.71 15.80
C ILE A 62 4.34 -4.86 15.79
N LYS A 63 3.91 -6.08 16.11
CA LYS A 63 4.79 -7.26 16.10
C LYS A 63 5.34 -7.55 14.70
N LEU A 64 4.50 -7.47 13.67
CA LEU A 64 4.89 -7.74 12.29
C LEU A 64 5.85 -6.69 11.73
N SER A 65 5.74 -5.45 12.18
CA SER A 65 6.61 -4.36 11.71
C SER A 65 8.03 -4.41 12.26
N GLY A 66 8.22 -5.01 13.44
CA GLY A 66 9.51 -5.02 14.15
C GLY A 66 9.97 -3.64 14.66
N VAL A 67 9.12 -2.60 14.60
CA VAL A 67 9.42 -1.26 15.10
C VAL A 67 8.50 -0.87 16.27
N SER A 68 8.84 0.20 16.97
CA SER A 68 8.05 0.65 18.12
C SER A 68 6.67 1.20 17.68
N GLU A 69 5.67 1.01 18.52
CA GLU A 69 4.26 1.35 18.30
C GLU A 69 4.00 2.76 17.76
N SER A 70 4.76 3.74 18.22
CA SER A 70 4.57 5.15 17.85
C SER A 70 5.03 5.53 16.42
N LYS A 71 5.50 4.56 15.64
CA LYS A 71 6.11 4.81 14.33
C LYS A 71 5.49 4.03 13.19
N ILE A 72 4.33 3.43 13.42
CA ILE A 72 3.64 2.63 12.41
C ILE A 72 2.28 3.24 12.13
N ILE A 73 2.01 3.40 10.83
CA ILE A 73 0.67 3.64 10.32
C ILE A 73 0.18 2.31 9.75
N TYR A 74 -1.02 1.91 10.09
CA TYR A 74 -1.65 0.71 9.53
C TYR A 74 -3.12 0.96 9.25
N ASP A 75 -3.63 0.21 8.30
CA ASP A 75 -5.05 0.12 8.01
C ASP A 75 -5.43 -1.33 7.73
N PHE A 76 -6.71 -1.67 7.85
CA PHE A 76 -7.15 -3.04 7.66
C PHE A 76 -8.54 -3.12 7.03
N ALA A 77 -8.75 -4.20 6.30
CA ALA A 77 -10.05 -4.57 5.75
C ALA A 77 -10.40 -6.01 6.16
N ARG A 78 -11.64 -6.23 6.55
CA ARG A 78 -12.14 -7.58 6.83
C ARG A 78 -12.28 -8.33 5.51
N LEU A 79 -11.75 -9.54 5.47
CA LEU A 79 -11.90 -10.45 4.35
C LEU A 79 -13.16 -11.32 4.52
N GLU A 80 -13.85 -11.58 3.43
CA GLU A 80 -14.91 -12.57 3.41
C GLU A 80 -14.31 -13.98 3.53
N SER A 81 -14.86 -14.78 4.43
CA SER A 81 -14.45 -16.16 4.63
C SER A 81 -15.68 -17.04 4.83
N ALA A 82 -15.61 -18.26 4.29
CA ALA A 82 -16.59 -19.29 4.58
C ALA A 82 -16.44 -19.89 5.99
N ASP A 83 -15.28 -19.70 6.63
CA ASP A 83 -15.03 -20.14 7.99
C ASP A 83 -15.59 -19.12 8.99
N SER A 84 -16.65 -19.52 9.69
CA SER A 84 -17.27 -18.69 10.73
C SER A 84 -16.57 -18.74 12.08
N THR A 85 -15.58 -19.62 12.24
CA THR A 85 -14.83 -19.79 13.50
C THR A 85 -13.71 -18.78 13.66
N ARG A 86 -13.28 -18.13 12.58
CA ARG A 86 -12.23 -17.11 12.55
C ARG A 86 -12.64 -15.93 11.69
N GLN A 87 -12.07 -14.78 12.00
CA GLN A 87 -12.19 -13.58 11.20
C GLN A 87 -10.82 -13.32 10.55
N HIS A 88 -10.82 -13.09 9.25
CA HIS A 88 -9.62 -12.81 8.48
C HIS A 88 -9.58 -11.33 8.13
N PHE A 89 -8.41 -10.73 8.28
CA PHE A 89 -8.19 -9.31 7.99
C PHE A 89 -6.98 -9.15 7.07
N TRP A 90 -7.16 -8.39 6.02
CA TRP A 90 -6.05 -7.86 5.25
C TRP A 90 -5.53 -6.62 5.96
N VAL A 91 -4.31 -6.67 6.44
CA VAL A 91 -3.67 -5.58 7.17
C VAL A 91 -2.50 -5.07 6.36
N THR A 92 -2.48 -3.78 6.11
CA THR A 92 -1.37 -3.08 5.48
C THR A 92 -0.73 -2.16 6.49
N LEU A 93 0.58 -2.18 6.58
CA LEU A 93 1.35 -1.37 7.52
C LEU A 93 2.54 -0.72 6.84
N CYS A 94 2.91 0.48 7.31
CA CYS A 94 4.04 1.24 6.82
C CYS A 94 4.65 2.06 7.96
N PRO A 95 5.99 2.14 8.06
CA PRO A 95 6.62 3.08 8.98
C PRO A 95 6.23 4.53 8.63
N GLU A 96 5.83 5.32 9.64
CA GLU A 96 5.41 6.71 9.46
C GLU A 96 6.50 7.55 8.78
N ASP A 97 7.75 7.36 9.21
CA ASP A 97 8.90 8.08 8.66
C ASP A 97 9.11 7.79 7.16
N SER A 98 8.73 6.60 6.68
CA SER A 98 8.80 6.25 5.26
C SER A 98 7.81 7.06 4.44
N ILE A 99 6.57 7.20 4.92
CA ILE A 99 5.53 8.01 4.26
C ILE A 99 5.96 9.49 4.24
N ARG A 100 6.36 10.02 5.39
CA ARG A 100 6.82 11.42 5.50
C ARG A 100 8.00 11.72 4.59
N SER A 101 8.98 10.82 4.53
CA SER A 101 10.15 10.97 3.68
C SER A 101 9.78 10.98 2.19
N GLN A 102 8.88 10.10 1.76
CA GLN A 102 8.42 10.07 0.37
C GLN A 102 7.67 11.35 -0.01
N MET A 103 6.76 11.80 0.85
CA MET A 103 6.02 13.05 0.61
C MET A 103 6.95 14.25 0.54
N LEU A 104 7.91 14.36 1.47
CA LEU A 104 8.90 15.44 1.48
C LEU A 104 9.77 15.44 0.21
N GLN A 105 10.21 14.26 -0.25
CA GLN A 105 10.99 14.15 -1.49
C GLN A 105 10.21 14.57 -2.72
N LEU A 106 8.90 14.34 -2.74
CA LEU A 106 8.02 14.75 -3.83
C LEU A 106 7.55 16.20 -3.71
N GLY A 107 7.81 16.88 -2.58
CA GLY A 107 7.31 18.23 -2.31
C GLY A 107 5.79 18.28 -2.15
N ILE A 108 5.20 17.20 -1.65
CA ILE A 108 3.76 17.10 -1.41
C ILE A 108 3.47 17.49 0.03
N ASP A 109 2.52 18.42 0.23
CA ASP A 109 2.00 18.73 1.55
C ASP A 109 0.99 17.65 1.97
N HIS A 110 1.04 17.27 3.26
CA HIS A 110 0.11 16.26 3.80
C HIS A 110 -1.36 16.73 3.76
N GLU A 111 -1.61 18.04 3.77
CA GLU A 111 -2.96 18.60 3.69
C GLU A 111 -3.62 18.38 2.32
N ASP A 112 -2.82 18.20 1.27
CA ASP A 112 -3.29 17.93 -0.09
C ASP A 112 -3.59 16.43 -0.32
N VAL A 113 -3.16 15.56 0.60
CA VAL A 113 -3.30 14.10 0.45
C VAL A 113 -4.62 13.63 1.06
N CYS A 114 -5.49 13.09 0.23
CA CYS A 114 -6.76 12.50 0.65
C CYS A 114 -6.68 10.99 0.91
N GLU A 115 -5.69 10.31 0.33
CA GLU A 115 -5.52 8.86 0.45
C GLU A 115 -4.04 8.48 0.37
N VAL A 116 -3.65 7.52 1.21
CA VAL A 116 -2.36 6.82 1.11
C VAL A 116 -2.65 5.33 0.97
N THR A 117 -2.11 4.72 -0.09
CA THR A 117 -2.30 3.29 -0.35
C THR A 117 -0.97 2.63 -0.73
N THR A 118 -0.93 1.30 -0.86
CA THR A 118 0.26 0.57 -1.33
C THR A 118 0.10 0.14 -2.77
N THR A 119 1.21 -0.23 -3.42
CA THR A 119 1.17 -0.74 -4.80
C THR A 119 0.27 -1.97 -4.90
N ALA A 120 0.34 -2.91 -3.96
CA ALA A 120 -0.52 -4.09 -3.95
C ALA A 120 -2.01 -3.72 -3.85
N ASN A 121 -2.38 -2.84 -2.92
CA ASN A 121 -3.76 -2.41 -2.74
C ASN A 121 -4.29 -1.66 -3.97
N ALA A 122 -3.47 -0.80 -4.58
CA ALA A 122 -3.83 -0.10 -5.81
C ALA A 122 -4.10 -1.08 -6.97
N LEU A 123 -3.26 -2.11 -7.13
CA LEU A 123 -3.45 -3.17 -8.13
C LEU A 123 -4.73 -3.96 -7.89
N ILE A 124 -4.98 -4.38 -6.65
CA ILE A 124 -6.20 -5.13 -6.26
C ILE A 124 -7.45 -4.29 -6.56
N THR A 125 -7.42 -3.01 -6.21
CA THR A 125 -8.51 -2.09 -6.47
C THR A 125 -8.74 -1.88 -7.97
N ALA A 126 -7.67 -1.67 -8.75
CA ALA A 126 -7.75 -1.55 -10.20
C ALA A 126 -8.31 -2.82 -10.85
N HIS A 127 -7.85 -4.00 -10.42
CA HIS A 127 -8.38 -5.29 -10.91
C HIS A 127 -9.88 -5.43 -10.61
N ARG A 128 -10.32 -5.12 -9.40
CA ARG A 128 -11.73 -5.21 -9.00
C ARG A 128 -12.63 -4.34 -9.88
N VAL A 129 -12.14 -3.17 -10.29
CA VAL A 129 -12.87 -2.27 -11.19
C VAL A 129 -12.85 -2.76 -12.63
N ALA A 130 -11.67 -3.17 -13.13
CA ALA A 130 -11.47 -3.56 -14.53
C ALA A 130 -12.00 -4.97 -14.87
N SER A 131 -12.03 -5.88 -13.89
CA SER A 131 -12.37 -7.29 -14.09
C SER A 131 -13.23 -7.86 -12.96
N PRO A 132 -14.41 -7.27 -12.69
CA PRO A 132 -15.25 -7.64 -11.54
C PRO A 132 -15.74 -9.11 -11.58
N SER A 133 -15.76 -9.72 -12.77
CA SER A 133 -16.15 -11.13 -12.97
C SER A 133 -15.03 -12.13 -12.73
N ALA A 134 -13.80 -11.68 -12.52
CA ALA A 134 -12.64 -12.54 -12.28
C ALA A 134 -12.28 -12.57 -10.77
N PRO A 135 -12.90 -13.47 -9.97
CA PRO A 135 -12.73 -13.47 -8.52
C PRO A 135 -11.36 -13.95 -8.06
N ARG A 136 -10.55 -14.52 -8.97
CA ARG A 136 -9.18 -14.98 -8.68
C ARG A 136 -8.24 -14.45 -9.74
N ALA A 137 -7.13 -13.86 -9.29
CA ALA A 137 -6.10 -13.36 -10.18
C ALA A 137 -4.73 -13.33 -9.46
N ILE A 138 -3.68 -13.36 -10.26
CA ILE A 138 -2.34 -12.94 -9.84
C ILE A 138 -2.01 -11.69 -10.64
N LEU A 139 -1.78 -10.60 -9.92
CA LEU A 139 -1.44 -9.31 -10.48
C LEU A 139 0.06 -9.11 -10.37
N ILE A 140 0.68 -8.69 -11.45
CA ILE A 140 2.12 -8.47 -11.50
C ILE A 140 2.36 -7.04 -11.95
N HIS A 141 3.03 -6.26 -11.12
CA HIS A 141 3.52 -4.94 -11.48
C HIS A 141 5.03 -4.98 -11.67
N LEU A 142 5.47 -4.72 -12.88
CA LEU A 142 6.88 -4.67 -13.25
C LEU A 142 7.36 -3.22 -13.15
N GLY A 143 7.96 -2.87 -12.03
CA GLY A 143 8.59 -1.56 -11.84
C GLY A 143 10.07 -1.56 -12.25
N ALA A 144 10.68 -0.40 -12.31
CA ALA A 144 12.08 -0.26 -12.72
C ALA A 144 13.09 -0.94 -11.78
N GLN A 145 12.76 -1.02 -10.48
CA GLN A 145 13.64 -1.60 -9.45
C GLN A 145 12.96 -2.70 -8.64
N THR A 146 11.65 -2.78 -8.69
CA THR A 146 10.87 -3.68 -7.84
C THR A 146 9.72 -4.28 -8.65
N THR A 147 9.57 -5.59 -8.57
CA THR A 147 8.39 -6.29 -9.06
C THR A 147 7.46 -6.57 -7.89
N VAL A 148 6.20 -6.18 -8.00
CA VAL A 148 5.18 -6.46 -7.00
C VAL A 148 4.24 -7.56 -7.51
N LEU A 149 4.00 -8.55 -6.65
CA LEU A 149 3.03 -9.61 -6.87
C LEU A 149 1.88 -9.42 -5.89
N ALA A 150 0.66 -9.40 -6.38
CA ALA A 150 -0.54 -9.39 -5.55
C ALA A 150 -1.49 -10.52 -6.00
N GLY A 151 -1.88 -11.37 -5.07
CA GLY A 151 -2.89 -12.40 -5.27
C GLY A 151 -4.27 -11.90 -4.88
N VAL A 152 -5.26 -12.19 -5.70
CA VAL A 152 -6.67 -11.87 -5.44
C VAL A 152 -7.46 -13.15 -5.31
N GLN A 153 -8.29 -13.22 -4.28
CA GLN A 153 -9.27 -14.30 -4.07
C GLN A 153 -10.59 -13.71 -3.61
N GLY A 154 -11.68 -14.07 -4.28
CA GLY A 154 -13.00 -13.49 -3.97
C GLY A 154 -13.08 -11.97 -4.23
N GLY A 155 -12.23 -11.43 -5.10
CA GLY A 155 -12.13 -9.97 -5.33
C GLY A 155 -11.37 -9.20 -4.23
N GLN A 156 -10.79 -9.91 -3.26
CA GLN A 156 -10.06 -9.35 -2.12
C GLN A 156 -8.58 -9.74 -2.16
N GLY A 157 -7.72 -8.97 -1.49
CA GLY A 157 -6.31 -9.29 -1.33
C GLY A 157 -6.10 -10.58 -0.54
N ALA A 158 -5.28 -11.48 -1.05
CA ALA A 158 -4.94 -12.76 -0.40
C ALA A 158 -3.46 -12.86 -0.07
N ILE A 159 -2.60 -12.26 -0.87
CA ILE A 159 -1.15 -12.21 -0.67
C ILE A 159 -0.59 -10.97 -1.37
N ALA A 160 0.42 -10.37 -0.77
CA ALA A 160 1.28 -9.39 -1.42
C ALA A 160 2.74 -9.69 -1.15
N SER A 161 3.58 -9.50 -2.13
CA SER A 161 5.03 -9.66 -2.02
C SER A 161 5.73 -8.75 -3.01
N SER A 162 6.92 -8.32 -2.66
CA SER A 162 7.78 -7.60 -3.58
C SER A 162 9.14 -8.27 -3.71
N VAL A 163 9.69 -8.23 -4.92
CA VAL A 163 11.03 -8.72 -5.22
C VAL A 163 11.82 -7.58 -5.82
N GLN A 164 12.97 -7.28 -5.22
CA GLN A 164 13.93 -6.38 -5.84
C GLN A 164 14.61 -7.14 -6.99
N MET A 165 14.23 -6.81 -8.19
CA MET A 165 14.94 -7.28 -9.38
C MET A 165 15.98 -6.25 -9.70
N GLY A 166 17.23 -6.53 -9.33
CA GLY A 166 18.37 -5.75 -9.80
C GLY A 166 18.48 -5.91 -11.31
N GLY A 167 18.19 -4.85 -12.02
CA GLY A 167 18.47 -4.74 -13.45
C GLY A 167 19.96 -4.47 -13.68
#